data_a9f488248598a41f3ccc8dd0bb2b5a8c
#
_entry.id   a9f488248598a41f3ccc8dd0bb2b5a8c
#
_cell.length_a   1.000
_cell.length_b   1.000
_cell.length_c   1.000
_cell.angle_alpha   90.00
_cell.angle_beta   90.00
_cell.angle_gamma   90.00
#
_symmetry.space_group_name_H-M   'P 1'
#
loop_
_entity.id
_entity.type
_entity.pdbx_description
1 polymer ?
#
loop_
_entity_poly.entity_id
_entity_poly.type
_entity_poly.pdbx_seq_one_letter_code
_entity_poly.pdbx_strand_id
1 'polypeptide(L)'
;MSTAIRDQLRALSFLDGLTDTALHQLSHLVQPARYEVDAVLFTEGSERAILAMVVSGAIAIEKQVNGRPIRLATLGAGEAVGEGLLLDDSTHGTSARALTDTRVLLLTREQVDGIVRETPTLYAALVGRAAKAISHRLAAVDATLVGRGRALGFGGARTRREHDLLGDRDVPDDALYGIQTLRALENFPITGVPLREFPALIEALAAVKEAAALANAELSLLPQAMADLIVRAASEIRGGRHHEHFLVDMIQGGAGTSTNMNANEVIANRALELSGHARGEYQFMHPNTHVNLSQSTNDVYPTAMKLALHTEIEGLCHAMSALAAAFLAKGDEFAPFIKMGRTQLQDAVPMTLGQEFTAFGHTILEDVQRLGEAQALIREINMGATAIGTGLNAPAGYAEAVRANLSRITGLALITAPDLVEATADTGAFVQLSGVLKRCAVKLSKICNDLRLLSSGPRSGFGEINLPPMQPGSSIMPGKVNPVIPEVVNQVCFDVIGGDLTVTIAAEAGQLQLNVFEPVIAFRLLGGISALTNACTVLRERCIDGITANPDRMRQFVEQSIGIVTALVPVIGYETSTEIARDALSSGRGVYELVMERGLMTREELDRALNPETMVQPSSPAPATAGP
;
A
#
# COMPACT_ATOMS: atom_id res chain seq x y z
N MET A 1 -24.33 -28.75 44.23
CA MET A 1 -23.97 -28.26 42.89
C MET A 1 -23.98 -26.71 42.83
N SER A 2 -25.01 -26.03 43.27
CA SER A 2 -25.15 -24.55 43.19
C SER A 2 -24.04 -23.79 43.96
N THR A 3 -23.56 -24.25 45.11
CA THR A 3 -22.52 -23.59 45.91
C THR A 3 -21.15 -23.60 45.20
N ALA A 4 -20.76 -24.72 44.61
CA ALA A 4 -19.49 -24.82 43.86
C ALA A 4 -19.47 -23.96 42.58
N ILE A 5 -20.59 -23.88 41.87
CA ILE A 5 -20.74 -22.98 40.68
C ILE A 5 -20.70 -21.51 41.11
N ARG A 6 -21.34 -21.12 42.22
CA ARG A 6 -21.27 -19.76 42.73
C ARG A 6 -19.88 -19.33 43.13
N ASP A 7 -19.07 -20.23 43.73
CA ASP A 7 -17.69 -19.95 44.08
C ASP A 7 -16.81 -19.78 42.82
N GLN A 8 -17.08 -20.58 41.77
CA GLN A 8 -16.44 -20.39 40.46
C GLN A 8 -16.81 -19.03 39.82
N LEU A 9 -18.11 -18.66 39.83
CA LEU A 9 -18.55 -17.36 39.30
C LEU A 9 -17.91 -16.18 40.04
N ARG A 10 -17.77 -16.28 41.38
CA ARG A 10 -17.09 -15.24 42.19
C ARG A 10 -15.61 -15.04 41.83
N ALA A 11 -14.94 -16.08 41.33
CA ALA A 11 -13.54 -16.04 40.92
C ALA A 11 -13.32 -15.48 39.50
N LEU A 12 -14.39 -15.22 38.72
CA LEU A 12 -14.28 -14.72 37.36
C LEU A 12 -14.19 -13.19 37.34
N SER A 13 -13.09 -12.65 36.84
CA SER A 13 -12.87 -11.20 36.70
C SER A 13 -13.91 -10.52 35.81
N PHE A 14 -14.49 -11.25 34.85
CA PHE A 14 -15.59 -10.77 34.03
C PHE A 14 -16.83 -10.34 34.86
N LEU A 15 -17.05 -10.99 36.01
CA LEU A 15 -18.20 -10.75 36.89
C LEU A 15 -17.88 -9.85 38.10
N ASP A 16 -16.66 -9.29 38.17
CA ASP A 16 -16.23 -8.45 39.30
C ASP A 16 -17.22 -7.31 39.59
N GLY A 17 -17.63 -7.20 40.87
CA GLY A 17 -18.58 -6.22 41.37
C GLY A 17 -20.05 -6.54 41.12
N LEU A 18 -20.40 -7.77 40.71
CA LEU A 18 -21.77 -8.27 40.84
C LEU A 18 -22.11 -8.53 42.31
N THR A 19 -23.36 -8.30 42.69
CA THR A 19 -23.84 -8.59 44.04
C THR A 19 -23.97 -10.10 44.30
N ASP A 20 -23.89 -10.55 45.55
CA ASP A 20 -24.08 -11.95 45.91
C ASP A 20 -25.45 -12.49 45.45
N THR A 21 -26.46 -11.65 45.42
CA THR A 21 -27.79 -12.01 44.87
C THR A 21 -27.76 -12.26 43.38
N ALA A 22 -27.05 -11.42 42.61
CA ALA A 22 -26.86 -11.60 41.16
C ALA A 22 -26.06 -12.87 40.86
N LEU A 23 -24.97 -13.12 41.58
CA LEU A 23 -24.17 -14.34 41.44
C LEU A 23 -24.97 -15.60 41.81
N HIS A 24 -25.86 -15.52 42.83
CA HIS A 24 -26.75 -16.61 43.19
C HIS A 24 -27.76 -16.89 42.05
N GLN A 25 -28.41 -15.88 41.51
CA GLN A 25 -29.32 -16.04 40.37
C GLN A 25 -28.60 -16.65 39.17
N LEU A 26 -27.42 -16.11 38.81
CA LEU A 26 -26.62 -16.60 37.70
C LEU A 26 -26.18 -18.06 37.88
N SER A 27 -25.88 -18.49 39.12
CA SER A 27 -25.46 -19.88 39.44
C SER A 27 -26.48 -20.95 39.11
N HIS A 28 -27.77 -20.59 39.01
CA HIS A 28 -28.86 -21.48 38.60
C HIS A 28 -29.07 -21.53 37.08
N LEU A 29 -28.51 -20.58 36.33
CA LEU A 29 -28.71 -20.45 34.90
C LEU A 29 -27.53 -20.98 34.08
N VAL A 30 -26.27 -20.85 34.59
CA VAL A 30 -25.08 -21.25 33.84
C VAL A 30 -24.93 -22.76 33.79
N GLN A 31 -24.39 -23.26 32.68
CA GLN A 31 -24.10 -24.67 32.44
C GLN A 31 -22.57 -24.89 32.33
N PRO A 32 -21.99 -25.79 33.14
CA PRO A 32 -20.58 -26.16 32.97
C PRO A 32 -20.35 -26.91 31.64
N ALA A 33 -19.33 -26.53 30.90
CA ALA A 33 -18.91 -27.24 29.70
C ALA A 33 -17.36 -27.37 29.66
N ARG A 34 -16.89 -28.34 28.88
CA ARG A 34 -15.46 -28.62 28.65
C ARG A 34 -15.21 -28.70 27.16
N TYR A 35 -14.14 -28.06 26.74
CA TYR A 35 -13.65 -28.09 25.36
C TYR A 35 -12.23 -28.65 25.34
N GLU A 36 -12.00 -29.67 24.53
CA GLU A 36 -10.68 -30.23 24.30
C GLU A 36 -9.84 -29.26 23.45
N VAL A 37 -8.53 -29.48 23.39
CA VAL A 37 -7.61 -28.72 22.57
C VAL A 37 -8.13 -28.70 21.11
N ASP A 38 -8.07 -27.54 20.46
CA ASP A 38 -8.56 -27.26 19.11
C ASP A 38 -10.08 -27.32 18.90
N ALA A 39 -10.88 -27.63 19.93
CA ALA A 39 -12.33 -27.57 19.83
C ALA A 39 -12.80 -26.13 19.55
N VAL A 40 -13.73 -25.97 18.59
CA VAL A 40 -14.31 -24.69 18.20
C VAL A 40 -15.56 -24.42 19.03
N LEU A 41 -15.61 -23.26 19.70
CA LEU A 41 -16.77 -22.80 20.46
C LEU A 41 -17.83 -22.18 19.56
N PHE A 42 -17.40 -21.35 18.62
CA PHE A 42 -18.22 -20.77 17.55
C PHE A 42 -17.32 -20.30 16.39
N THR A 43 -17.92 -20.13 15.21
CA THR A 43 -17.20 -19.70 13.99
C THR A 43 -17.63 -18.31 13.55
N GLU A 44 -16.73 -17.58 12.87
CA GLU A 44 -17.03 -16.32 12.21
C GLU A 44 -18.26 -16.48 11.28
N GLY A 45 -19.20 -15.55 11.33
CA GLY A 45 -20.44 -15.57 10.54
C GLY A 45 -21.58 -16.42 11.14
N SER A 46 -21.33 -17.25 12.16
CA SER A 46 -22.39 -18.01 12.85
C SER A 46 -23.23 -17.10 13.77
N GLU A 47 -24.46 -17.53 14.07
CA GLU A 47 -25.33 -16.84 15.01
C GLU A 47 -24.75 -16.85 16.43
N ARG A 48 -24.96 -15.76 17.18
CA ARG A 48 -24.55 -15.64 18.58
C ARG A 48 -25.46 -16.48 19.46
N ALA A 49 -25.03 -17.68 19.80
CA ALA A 49 -25.80 -18.64 20.58
C ALA A 49 -25.35 -18.77 22.04
N ILE A 50 -24.09 -18.45 22.36
CA ILE A 50 -23.52 -18.68 23.69
C ILE A 50 -22.65 -17.50 24.16
N LEU A 51 -22.65 -17.27 25.46
CA LEU A 51 -21.62 -16.53 26.20
C LEU A 51 -20.84 -17.56 27.05
N ALA A 52 -19.54 -17.69 26.85
CA ALA A 52 -18.69 -18.61 27.59
C ALA A 52 -17.76 -17.84 28.54
N MET A 53 -17.82 -18.13 29.83
CA MET A 53 -16.95 -17.59 30.87
C MET A 53 -15.89 -18.63 31.21
N VAL A 54 -14.59 -18.29 31.04
CA VAL A 54 -13.47 -19.24 31.18
C VAL A 54 -13.14 -19.47 32.65
N VAL A 55 -13.32 -20.70 33.12
CA VAL A 55 -12.93 -21.12 34.49
C VAL A 55 -11.47 -21.56 34.54
N SER A 56 -11.02 -22.28 33.51
CA SER A 56 -9.61 -22.69 33.36
C SER A 56 -9.30 -22.99 31.91
N GLY A 57 -8.05 -22.86 31.51
CA GLY A 57 -7.59 -23.07 30.15
C GLY A 57 -7.44 -21.75 29.38
N ALA A 58 -7.40 -21.82 28.04
CA ALA A 58 -7.22 -20.66 27.18
C ALA A 58 -8.00 -20.81 25.86
N ILE A 59 -8.56 -19.71 25.36
CA ILE A 59 -9.34 -19.62 24.12
C ILE A 59 -8.68 -18.60 23.18
N ALA A 60 -8.43 -18.99 21.93
CA ALA A 60 -8.03 -18.08 20.85
C ALA A 60 -9.26 -17.44 20.21
N ILE A 61 -9.19 -16.13 19.99
CA ILE A 61 -10.09 -15.39 19.12
C ILE A 61 -9.39 -15.20 17.78
N GLU A 62 -9.99 -15.71 16.71
CA GLU A 62 -9.39 -15.77 15.38
C GLU A 62 -10.33 -15.14 14.32
N LYS A 63 -9.70 -14.48 13.33
CA LYS A 63 -10.40 -13.94 12.16
C LYS A 63 -9.80 -14.51 10.89
N GLN A 64 -10.66 -14.84 9.92
CA GLN A 64 -10.20 -15.27 8.61
C GLN A 64 -9.79 -14.06 7.75
N VAL A 65 -8.52 -14.03 7.34
CA VAL A 65 -8.00 -13.01 6.42
C VAL A 65 -7.30 -13.73 5.28
N ASN A 66 -7.79 -13.53 4.06
CA ASN A 66 -7.27 -14.20 2.85
C ASN A 66 -7.17 -15.73 2.98
N GLY A 67 -8.18 -16.35 3.63
CA GLY A 67 -8.24 -17.81 3.83
C GLY A 67 -7.30 -18.37 4.90
N ARG A 68 -6.64 -17.51 5.69
CA ARG A 68 -5.80 -17.90 6.83
C ARG A 68 -6.37 -17.38 8.15
N PRO A 69 -6.40 -18.18 9.23
CA PRO A 69 -6.81 -17.70 10.54
C PRO A 69 -5.72 -16.82 11.15
N ILE A 70 -6.07 -15.57 11.47
CA ILE A 70 -5.22 -14.66 12.24
C ILE A 70 -5.76 -14.60 13.66
N ARG A 71 -4.89 -14.86 14.63
CA ARG A 71 -5.22 -14.74 16.06
C ARG A 71 -5.24 -13.27 16.48
N LEU A 72 -6.41 -12.81 16.94
CA LEU A 72 -6.62 -11.44 17.41
C LEU A 72 -6.39 -11.30 18.92
N ALA A 73 -6.74 -12.33 19.69
CA ALA A 73 -6.57 -12.34 21.15
C ALA A 73 -6.48 -13.77 21.69
N THR A 74 -5.93 -13.91 22.90
CA THR A 74 -6.02 -15.12 23.71
C THR A 74 -6.66 -14.76 25.04
N LEU A 75 -7.72 -15.48 25.41
CA LEU A 75 -8.50 -15.27 26.63
C LEU A 75 -8.19 -16.40 27.62
N GLY A 76 -7.90 -16.05 28.85
CA GLY A 76 -7.56 -16.96 29.93
C GLY A 76 -8.66 -17.10 31.00
N ALA A 77 -8.33 -17.77 32.09
CA ALA A 77 -9.24 -17.92 33.24
C ALA A 77 -9.67 -16.55 33.78
N GLY A 78 -10.96 -16.42 34.09
CA GLY A 78 -11.59 -15.19 34.56
C GLY A 78 -12.25 -14.36 33.47
N GLU A 79 -11.90 -14.53 32.22
CA GLU A 79 -12.42 -13.77 31.09
C GLU A 79 -13.65 -14.43 30.43
N ALA A 80 -14.33 -13.72 29.54
CA ALA A 80 -15.50 -14.22 28.81
C ALA A 80 -15.35 -14.01 27.30
N VAL A 81 -16.00 -14.89 26.51
CA VAL A 81 -16.09 -14.81 25.05
C VAL A 81 -17.52 -15.01 24.61
N GLY A 82 -17.90 -14.36 23.50
CA GLY A 82 -19.28 -14.37 22.99
C GLY A 82 -20.19 -13.36 23.68
N GLU A 83 -19.63 -12.35 24.35
CA GLU A 83 -20.33 -11.28 25.06
C GLU A 83 -21.25 -10.44 24.17
N GLY A 84 -21.03 -10.45 22.86
CA GLY A 84 -21.94 -9.86 21.88
C GLY A 84 -23.35 -10.43 21.94
N LEU A 85 -23.54 -11.65 22.49
CA LEU A 85 -24.83 -12.24 22.77
C LEU A 85 -25.72 -11.35 23.65
N LEU A 86 -25.12 -10.55 24.54
CA LEU A 86 -25.78 -9.63 25.44
C LEU A 86 -26.15 -8.28 24.80
N LEU A 87 -25.66 -7.99 23.59
CA LEU A 87 -25.74 -6.64 23.00
C LEU A 87 -26.72 -6.57 21.82
N ASP A 88 -26.64 -7.53 20.89
CA ASP A 88 -27.45 -7.53 19.67
C ASP A 88 -27.61 -8.94 19.07
N ASP A 89 -28.46 -9.06 18.04
CA ASP A 89 -28.74 -10.30 17.31
C ASP A 89 -27.85 -10.50 16.06
N SER A 90 -26.74 -9.79 15.95
CA SER A 90 -25.82 -9.95 14.82
C SER A 90 -25.05 -11.28 14.90
N THR A 91 -24.32 -11.64 13.84
CA THR A 91 -23.47 -12.83 13.79
C THR A 91 -22.12 -12.59 14.49
N HIS A 92 -21.38 -13.67 14.77
CA HIS A 92 -20.02 -13.58 15.29
C HIS A 92 -19.07 -12.95 14.26
N GLY A 93 -18.36 -11.90 14.62
CA GLY A 93 -17.33 -11.27 13.78
C GLY A 93 -15.98 -12.01 13.74
N THR A 94 -15.83 -13.05 14.57
CA THR A 94 -14.60 -13.84 14.78
C THR A 94 -14.96 -15.26 15.15
N SER A 95 -14.00 -16.19 15.06
CA SER A 95 -14.10 -17.55 15.58
C SER A 95 -13.46 -17.66 16.98
N ALA A 96 -13.93 -18.58 17.80
CA ALA A 96 -13.33 -18.90 19.11
C ALA A 96 -12.96 -20.38 19.16
N ARG A 97 -11.70 -20.68 19.52
CA ARG A 97 -11.15 -22.05 19.57
C ARG A 97 -10.35 -22.26 20.85
N ALA A 98 -10.51 -23.42 21.50
CA ALA A 98 -9.75 -23.80 22.69
C ALA A 98 -8.28 -24.08 22.32
N LEU A 99 -7.34 -23.42 23.02
CA LEU A 99 -5.89 -23.64 22.86
C LEU A 99 -5.37 -24.73 23.80
N THR A 100 -6.07 -24.96 24.88
CA THR A 100 -5.77 -25.98 25.89
C THR A 100 -7.06 -26.67 26.28
N ASP A 101 -7.00 -27.72 27.09
CA ASP A 101 -8.19 -28.28 27.75
C ASP A 101 -8.87 -27.16 28.59
N THR A 102 -10.04 -26.68 28.14
CA THR A 102 -10.67 -25.49 28.65
C THR A 102 -12.03 -25.80 29.30
N ARG A 103 -12.23 -25.33 30.53
CA ARG A 103 -13.50 -25.40 31.23
C ARG A 103 -14.14 -24.05 31.26
N VAL A 104 -15.43 -24.00 30.93
CA VAL A 104 -16.22 -22.76 30.88
C VAL A 104 -17.56 -22.92 31.61
N LEU A 105 -18.13 -21.79 31.98
CA LEU A 105 -19.55 -21.68 32.35
C LEU A 105 -20.28 -20.98 31.19
N LEU A 106 -21.27 -21.64 30.62
CA LEU A 106 -22.05 -21.16 29.46
C LEU A 106 -23.36 -20.52 29.89
N LEU A 107 -23.72 -19.43 29.23
CA LEU A 107 -25.09 -18.91 29.11
C LEU A 107 -25.53 -19.05 27.66
N THR A 108 -26.68 -19.66 27.43
CA THR A 108 -27.28 -19.78 26.09
C THR A 108 -28.16 -18.58 25.77
N ARG A 109 -28.53 -18.39 24.49
CA ARG A 109 -29.49 -17.39 24.03
C ARG A 109 -30.80 -17.48 24.82
N GLU A 110 -31.38 -18.66 24.96
CA GLU A 110 -32.65 -18.89 25.68
C GLU A 110 -32.56 -18.42 27.14
N GLN A 111 -31.42 -18.69 27.81
CA GLN A 111 -31.19 -18.25 29.20
C GLN A 111 -31.07 -16.74 29.30
N VAL A 112 -30.37 -16.10 28.34
CA VAL A 112 -30.26 -14.62 28.27
C VAL A 112 -31.64 -14.01 28.06
N ASP A 113 -32.43 -14.54 27.13
CA ASP A 113 -33.82 -14.07 26.89
C ASP A 113 -34.72 -14.24 28.14
N GLY A 114 -34.51 -15.30 28.92
CA GLY A 114 -35.11 -15.50 30.22
C GLY A 114 -34.70 -14.42 31.23
N ILE A 115 -33.41 -14.10 31.31
CA ILE A 115 -32.88 -13.05 32.19
C ILE A 115 -33.47 -11.68 31.82
N VAL A 116 -33.61 -11.37 30.53
CA VAL A 116 -34.20 -10.11 30.04
C VAL A 116 -35.66 -9.96 30.56
N ARG A 117 -36.43 -11.04 30.52
CA ARG A 117 -37.85 -11.01 30.91
C ARG A 117 -38.06 -11.04 32.42
N GLU A 118 -37.28 -11.88 33.13
CA GLU A 118 -37.56 -12.20 34.54
C GLU A 118 -36.72 -11.39 35.51
N THR A 119 -35.49 -11.01 35.10
CA THR A 119 -34.51 -10.31 35.95
C THR A 119 -33.80 -9.19 35.23
N PRO A 120 -34.49 -8.11 34.77
CA PRO A 120 -33.88 -7.02 33.96
C PRO A 120 -32.69 -6.35 34.64
N THR A 121 -32.64 -6.31 35.98
CA THR A 121 -31.51 -5.76 36.73
C THR A 121 -30.26 -6.61 36.62
N LEU A 122 -30.38 -7.93 36.57
CA LEU A 122 -29.26 -8.83 36.31
C LEU A 122 -28.77 -8.67 34.85
N TYR A 123 -29.70 -8.56 33.89
CA TYR A 123 -29.37 -8.29 32.50
C TYR A 123 -28.57 -6.99 32.35
N ALA A 124 -29.05 -5.90 32.91
CA ALA A 124 -28.35 -4.60 32.85
C ALA A 124 -26.92 -4.69 33.45
N ALA A 125 -26.76 -5.44 34.55
CA ALA A 125 -25.46 -5.67 35.16
C ALA A 125 -24.53 -6.47 34.23
N LEU A 126 -25.02 -7.54 33.59
CA LEU A 126 -24.24 -8.33 32.61
C LEU A 126 -23.87 -7.52 31.36
N VAL A 127 -24.77 -6.71 30.81
CA VAL A 127 -24.49 -5.79 29.70
C VAL A 127 -23.39 -4.80 30.08
N GLY A 128 -23.44 -4.23 31.29
CA GLY A 128 -22.38 -3.36 31.80
C GLY A 128 -20.98 -4.06 31.86
N ARG A 129 -20.97 -5.37 32.18
CA ARG A 129 -19.73 -6.16 32.19
C ARG A 129 -19.24 -6.45 30.77
N ALA A 130 -20.15 -6.82 29.87
CA ALA A 130 -19.83 -7.01 28.45
C ALA A 130 -19.25 -5.73 27.83
N ALA A 131 -19.90 -4.59 28.04
CA ALA A 131 -19.42 -3.29 27.59
C ALA A 131 -18.03 -2.95 28.13
N LYS A 132 -17.79 -3.22 29.42
CA LYS A 132 -16.46 -3.02 30.04
C LYS A 132 -15.41 -3.97 29.45
N ALA A 133 -15.72 -5.25 29.26
CA ALA A 133 -14.81 -6.23 28.67
C ALA A 133 -14.47 -5.86 27.22
N ILE A 134 -15.45 -5.46 26.42
CA ILE A 134 -15.26 -4.99 25.04
C ILE A 134 -14.44 -3.69 25.03
N SER A 135 -14.74 -2.72 25.90
CA SER A 135 -13.97 -1.47 26.01
C SER A 135 -12.53 -1.74 26.39
N HIS A 136 -12.26 -2.65 27.32
CA HIS A 136 -10.90 -3.05 27.69
C HIS A 136 -10.17 -3.75 26.53
N ARG A 137 -10.87 -4.61 25.76
CA ARG A 137 -10.29 -5.23 24.56
C ARG A 137 -10.07 -4.22 23.45
N LEU A 138 -11.01 -3.29 23.23
CA LEU A 138 -10.82 -2.18 22.28
C LEU A 138 -9.61 -1.32 22.70
N ALA A 139 -9.52 -0.96 23.97
CA ALA A 139 -8.36 -0.23 24.50
C ALA A 139 -7.06 -1.06 24.41
N ALA A 140 -7.12 -2.39 24.57
CA ALA A 140 -5.98 -3.28 24.35
C ALA A 140 -5.65 -3.42 22.84
N VAL A 141 -6.65 -3.42 21.97
CA VAL A 141 -6.49 -3.35 20.51
C VAL A 141 -6.03 -1.96 20.10
N ASP A 142 -6.54 -0.87 20.69
CA ASP A 142 -6.05 0.50 20.49
C ASP A 142 -4.64 0.67 21.08
N ALA A 143 -4.35 0.13 22.26
CA ALA A 143 -2.99 0.06 22.80
C ALA A 143 -2.08 -0.85 21.94
N THR A 144 -2.65 -1.85 21.27
CA THR A 144 -1.96 -2.70 20.28
C THR A 144 -1.85 -1.99 18.93
N LEU A 145 -2.79 -1.12 18.57
CA LEU A 145 -2.75 -0.26 17.38
C LEU A 145 -1.88 0.99 17.61
N VAL A 146 -1.90 1.56 18.79
CA VAL A 146 -1.07 2.72 19.23
C VAL A 146 0.27 2.25 19.81
N GLY A 147 0.34 1.07 20.41
CA GLY A 147 1.54 0.39 20.89
C GLY A 147 2.03 -0.72 19.96
N ARG A 148 1.86 -0.59 18.63
CA ARG A 148 2.32 -1.57 17.62
C ARG A 148 3.80 -1.94 17.68
N GLY A 149 4.59 -1.30 18.56
CA GLY A 149 5.94 -1.73 18.93
C GLY A 149 6.01 -2.86 19.97
N ARG A 150 4.90 -3.17 20.69
CA ARG A 150 4.93 -4.16 21.80
C ARG A 150 4.20 -5.47 21.56
N ALA A 151 3.42 -5.62 20.50
CA ALA A 151 2.51 -6.76 20.35
C ALA A 151 2.53 -7.40 18.97
N LEU A 152 3.69 -7.58 18.39
CA LEU A 152 3.82 -8.37 17.17
C LEU A 152 4.37 -9.77 17.48
N GLY A 153 3.61 -10.55 18.25
CA GLY A 153 3.68 -12.01 18.20
C GLY A 153 4.88 -12.70 18.86
N PHE A 154 5.86 -11.96 19.36
CA PHE A 154 6.99 -12.48 20.13
C PHE A 154 6.78 -12.15 21.61
N GLY A 155 6.20 -13.07 22.34
CA GLY A 155 5.82 -12.87 23.75
C GLY A 155 5.66 -14.19 24.45
N GLY A 156 6.53 -15.14 24.14
CA GLY A 156 6.72 -16.34 24.96
C GLY A 156 7.09 -15.91 26.38
N ALA A 157 6.70 -16.69 27.40
CA ALA A 157 7.04 -16.45 28.80
C ALA A 157 8.56 -16.51 29.09
N ARG A 158 9.39 -16.73 28.07
CA ARG A 158 10.86 -16.85 28.17
C ARG A 158 11.51 -15.67 27.43
N THR A 159 12.52 -15.10 28.09
CA THR A 159 13.41 -14.08 27.53
C THR A 159 14.85 -14.55 27.65
N ARG A 160 15.69 -14.09 26.73
CA ARG A 160 17.15 -14.19 26.86
C ARG A 160 17.71 -12.79 27.17
N ARG A 161 18.72 -12.77 28.03
CA ARG A 161 19.38 -11.53 28.40
C ARG A 161 20.47 -11.17 27.40
N GLU A 162 20.39 -10.00 26.81
CA GLU A 162 21.40 -9.46 25.91
C GLU A 162 21.99 -8.16 26.48
N HIS A 163 23.21 -7.83 26.07
CA HIS A 163 23.98 -6.68 26.53
C HIS A 163 24.46 -5.82 25.36
N ASP A 164 24.39 -4.50 25.51
CA ASP A 164 25.05 -3.52 24.64
C ASP A 164 25.71 -2.40 25.49
N LEU A 165 26.26 -1.37 24.84
CA LEU A 165 26.94 -0.26 25.53
C LEU A 165 26.04 0.52 26.51
N LEU A 166 24.72 0.41 26.38
CA LEU A 166 23.73 1.07 27.25
C LEU A 166 23.24 0.14 28.37
N GLY A 167 23.76 -1.08 28.46
CA GLY A 167 23.42 -2.06 29.48
C GLY A 167 22.48 -3.16 28.98
N ASP A 168 22.00 -3.95 29.91
CA ASP A 168 21.25 -5.17 29.63
C ASP A 168 19.77 -4.90 29.30
N ARG A 169 19.18 -5.81 28.48
CA ARG A 169 17.75 -5.94 28.21
C ARG A 169 17.36 -7.42 28.09
N ASP A 170 16.11 -7.69 28.39
CA ASP A 170 15.49 -9.00 28.19
C ASP A 170 14.79 -9.00 26.83
N VAL A 171 15.34 -9.76 25.87
CA VAL A 171 14.81 -9.94 24.52
C VAL A 171 13.95 -11.20 24.49
N PRO A 172 12.77 -11.24 23.83
CA PRO A 172 11.98 -12.45 23.69
C PRO A 172 12.81 -13.60 23.10
N ASP A 173 12.71 -14.78 23.70
CA ASP A 173 13.55 -15.93 23.33
C ASP A 173 13.22 -16.47 21.93
N ASP A 174 11.97 -16.29 21.49
CA ASP A 174 11.48 -16.67 20.17
C ASP A 174 11.81 -15.64 19.07
N ALA A 175 12.32 -14.45 19.41
CA ALA A 175 12.69 -13.43 18.44
C ALA A 175 14.10 -13.67 17.86
N LEU A 176 14.24 -13.52 16.53
CA LEU A 176 15.56 -13.48 15.87
C LEU A 176 16.21 -12.09 15.96
N TYR A 177 15.47 -11.02 16.22
CA TYR A 177 16.07 -9.73 16.51
C TYR A 177 16.71 -9.71 17.90
N GLY A 178 17.57 -8.73 18.16
CA GLY A 178 18.30 -8.58 19.42
C GLY A 178 18.00 -7.27 20.14
N ILE A 179 18.92 -6.93 21.06
CA ILE A 179 18.79 -5.79 21.98
C ILE A 179 18.69 -4.43 21.29
N GLN A 180 19.42 -4.21 20.16
CA GLN A 180 19.39 -2.90 19.48
C GLN A 180 18.07 -2.69 18.75
N THR A 181 17.51 -3.73 18.14
CA THR A 181 16.15 -3.70 17.59
C THR A 181 15.12 -3.44 18.68
N LEU A 182 15.24 -4.11 19.85
CA LEU A 182 14.33 -3.89 20.97
C LEU A 182 14.35 -2.41 21.42
N ARG A 183 15.54 -1.80 21.54
CA ARG A 183 15.65 -0.37 21.86
C ARG A 183 15.02 0.51 20.77
N ALA A 184 15.18 0.17 19.50
CA ALA A 184 14.56 0.92 18.43
C ALA A 184 13.02 0.88 18.48
N LEU A 185 12.44 -0.28 18.82
CA LEU A 185 11.01 -0.44 19.05
C LEU A 185 10.50 0.40 20.23
N GLU A 186 11.32 0.52 21.28
CA GLU A 186 11.01 1.38 22.44
C GLU A 186 11.12 2.87 22.10
N ASN A 187 12.13 3.28 21.30
CA ASN A 187 12.46 4.67 21.01
C ASN A 187 11.60 5.29 19.90
N PHE A 188 11.19 4.49 18.89
CA PHE A 188 10.59 5.01 17.65
C PHE A 188 9.21 4.42 17.33
N PRO A 189 8.22 4.48 18.24
CA PRO A 189 6.84 4.12 17.90
C PRO A 189 6.15 5.29 17.17
N ILE A 190 6.55 5.60 15.92
CA ILE A 190 6.20 6.84 15.22
C ILE A 190 5.01 6.65 14.30
N THR A 191 5.15 5.80 13.25
CA THR A 191 4.10 5.62 12.24
C THR A 191 3.27 4.37 12.49
N GLY A 192 3.81 3.41 13.22
CA GLY A 192 3.26 2.06 13.37
C GLY A 192 3.37 1.21 12.09
N VAL A 193 4.15 1.67 11.09
CA VAL A 193 4.43 0.94 9.85
C VAL A 193 5.82 0.31 9.97
N PRO A 194 5.92 -0.98 10.28
CA PRO A 194 7.20 -1.66 10.46
C PRO A 194 7.84 -1.99 9.12
N LEU A 195 9.16 -2.20 9.16
CA LEU A 195 9.99 -2.56 8.01
C LEU A 195 9.45 -3.79 7.25
N ARG A 196 8.84 -4.76 7.93
CA ARG A 196 8.26 -5.97 7.31
C ARG A 196 7.16 -5.70 6.28
N GLU A 197 6.55 -4.51 6.28
CA GLU A 197 5.58 -4.09 5.27
C GLU A 197 6.26 -3.70 3.92
N PHE A 198 7.62 -3.69 3.90
CA PHE A 198 8.44 -3.40 2.72
C PHE A 198 9.40 -4.57 2.41
N PRO A 199 8.89 -5.71 1.90
CA PRO A 199 9.70 -6.91 1.66
C PRO A 199 10.93 -6.65 0.78
N ALA A 200 10.79 -5.85 -0.27
CA ALA A 200 11.89 -5.51 -1.17
C ALA A 200 13.09 -4.86 -0.44
N LEU A 201 12.83 -4.05 0.60
CA LEU A 201 13.92 -3.45 1.39
C LEU A 201 14.60 -4.47 2.30
N ILE A 202 13.86 -5.42 2.86
CA ILE A 202 14.42 -6.53 3.65
C ILE A 202 15.29 -7.44 2.78
N GLU A 203 14.79 -7.81 1.60
CA GLU A 203 15.50 -8.63 0.63
C GLU A 203 16.79 -7.94 0.15
N ALA A 204 16.72 -6.63 -0.08
CA ALA A 204 17.87 -5.81 -0.43
C ALA A 204 18.92 -5.75 0.69
N LEU A 205 18.50 -5.54 1.95
CA LEU A 205 19.40 -5.60 3.10
C LEU A 205 20.08 -6.96 3.19
N ALA A 206 19.33 -8.05 3.04
CA ALA A 206 19.87 -9.40 3.07
C ALA A 206 20.87 -9.63 1.91
N ALA A 207 20.60 -9.14 0.70
CA ALA A 207 21.51 -9.21 -0.42
C ALA A 207 22.84 -8.45 -0.16
N VAL A 208 22.76 -7.26 0.46
CA VAL A 208 23.95 -6.50 0.87
C VAL A 208 24.77 -7.29 1.89
N LYS A 209 24.14 -7.89 2.91
CA LYS A 209 24.84 -8.69 3.93
C LYS A 209 25.45 -9.97 3.36
N GLU A 210 24.76 -10.64 2.44
CA GLU A 210 25.29 -11.79 1.68
C GLU A 210 26.54 -11.39 0.89
N ALA A 211 26.48 -10.31 0.13
CA ALA A 211 27.59 -9.81 -0.66
C ALA A 211 28.80 -9.39 0.19
N ALA A 212 28.53 -8.73 1.33
CA ALA A 212 29.56 -8.29 2.26
C ALA A 212 30.27 -9.48 2.91
N ALA A 213 29.54 -10.54 3.33
CA ALA A 213 30.14 -11.74 3.89
C ALA A 213 31.05 -12.46 2.89
N LEU A 214 30.61 -12.57 1.62
CA LEU A 214 31.44 -13.14 0.55
C LEU A 214 32.70 -12.31 0.30
N ALA A 215 32.59 -10.99 0.19
CA ALA A 215 33.72 -10.09 -0.02
C ALA A 215 34.73 -10.17 1.14
N ASN A 216 34.26 -10.21 2.39
CA ASN A 216 35.13 -10.35 3.55
C ASN A 216 35.84 -11.73 3.60
N ALA A 217 35.18 -12.79 3.15
CA ALA A 217 35.81 -14.12 3.04
C ALA A 217 36.87 -14.15 1.92
N GLU A 218 36.57 -13.59 0.73
CA GLU A 218 37.51 -13.46 -0.38
C GLU A 218 38.77 -12.69 0.02
N LEU A 219 38.62 -11.67 0.87
CA LEU A 219 39.72 -10.86 1.41
C LEU A 219 40.35 -11.46 2.69
N SER A 220 39.95 -12.67 3.08
CA SER A 220 40.48 -13.39 4.26
C SER A 220 40.26 -12.66 5.61
N LEU A 221 39.27 -11.79 5.72
CA LEU A 221 38.89 -11.11 6.95
C LEU A 221 37.86 -11.88 7.76
N LEU A 222 37.05 -12.69 7.10
CA LEU A 222 36.04 -13.54 7.72
C LEU A 222 36.34 -15.01 7.39
N PRO A 223 36.39 -15.93 8.38
CA PRO A 223 36.53 -17.36 8.12
C PRO A 223 35.43 -17.86 7.18
N GLN A 224 35.76 -18.69 6.18
CA GLN A 224 34.82 -19.18 5.18
C GLN A 224 33.57 -19.83 5.82
N ALA A 225 33.76 -20.66 6.88
CA ALA A 225 32.64 -21.30 7.56
C ALA A 225 31.65 -20.31 8.19
N MET A 226 32.13 -19.15 8.68
CA MET A 226 31.26 -18.09 9.20
C MET A 226 30.55 -17.35 8.06
N ALA A 227 31.28 -17.06 6.97
CA ALA A 227 30.68 -16.45 5.79
C ALA A 227 29.55 -17.33 5.21
N ASP A 228 29.77 -18.64 5.12
CA ASP A 228 28.75 -19.59 4.62
C ASP A 228 27.47 -19.59 5.49
N LEU A 229 27.61 -19.44 6.81
CA LEU A 229 26.46 -19.34 7.72
C LEU A 229 25.69 -18.03 7.53
N ILE A 230 26.42 -16.90 7.39
CA ILE A 230 25.81 -15.59 7.10
C ILE A 230 25.09 -15.62 5.75
N VAL A 231 25.74 -16.15 4.72
CA VAL A 231 25.17 -16.29 3.36
C VAL A 231 23.91 -17.14 3.39
N ARG A 232 23.91 -18.28 4.09
CA ARG A 232 22.71 -19.12 4.23
C ARG A 232 21.58 -18.39 4.92
N ALA A 233 21.84 -17.72 6.05
CA ALA A 233 20.85 -16.96 6.78
C ALA A 233 20.29 -15.80 5.94
N ALA A 234 21.15 -15.04 5.28
CA ALA A 234 20.75 -13.94 4.39
C ALA A 234 19.94 -14.44 3.17
N SER A 235 20.33 -15.57 2.58
CA SER A 235 19.60 -16.18 1.47
C SER A 235 18.19 -16.65 1.88
N GLU A 236 18.01 -17.16 3.11
CA GLU A 236 16.68 -17.48 3.64
C GLU A 236 15.79 -16.24 3.74
N ILE A 237 16.34 -15.12 4.22
CA ILE A 237 15.62 -13.83 4.34
C ILE A 237 15.31 -13.29 2.95
N ARG A 238 16.25 -13.31 2.01
CA ARG A 238 16.05 -12.90 0.63
C ARG A 238 15.00 -13.75 -0.11
N GLY A 239 14.82 -15.01 0.33
CA GLY A 239 13.74 -15.90 -0.12
C GLY A 239 12.41 -15.71 0.60
N GLY A 240 12.20 -14.62 1.32
CA GLY A 240 10.93 -14.26 1.98
C GLY A 240 10.71 -14.87 3.35
N ARG A 241 11.72 -15.55 3.95
CA ARG A 241 11.60 -16.11 5.30
C ARG A 241 12.04 -15.12 6.36
N HIS A 242 11.49 -15.22 7.57
CA HIS A 242 11.89 -14.43 8.75
C HIS A 242 11.56 -12.92 8.67
N HIS A 243 10.77 -12.47 7.70
CA HIS A 243 10.37 -11.07 7.56
C HIS A 243 9.56 -10.58 8.76
N GLU A 244 8.88 -11.47 9.47
CA GLU A 244 8.14 -11.19 10.70
C GLU A 244 9.00 -10.62 11.83
N HIS A 245 10.34 -10.80 11.78
CA HIS A 245 11.29 -10.27 12.74
C HIS A 245 11.83 -8.86 12.42
N PHE A 246 11.43 -8.27 11.29
CA PHE A 246 11.82 -6.93 10.89
C PHE A 246 10.75 -5.92 11.34
N LEU A 247 10.87 -5.44 12.58
CA LEU A 247 9.82 -4.73 13.29
C LEU A 247 10.06 -3.25 13.49
N VAL A 248 11.26 -2.74 13.20
CA VAL A 248 11.57 -1.31 13.37
C VAL A 248 10.65 -0.44 12.51
N ASP A 249 10.22 0.69 13.05
CA ASP A 249 9.39 1.66 12.32
C ASP A 249 10.17 2.25 11.14
N MET A 250 9.49 2.50 10.04
CA MET A 250 10.12 3.11 8.85
C MET A 250 10.64 4.51 9.11
N ILE A 251 10.03 5.28 10.04
CA ILE A 251 10.54 6.59 10.47
C ILE A 251 11.30 6.44 11.78
N GLN A 252 12.61 6.58 11.69
CA GLN A 252 13.56 6.35 12.79
C GLN A 252 14.71 7.35 12.73
N GLY A 253 15.26 7.73 13.89
CA GLY A 253 16.50 8.50 13.99
C GLY A 253 17.73 7.63 13.76
N GLY A 254 18.87 8.25 13.42
CA GLY A 254 20.16 7.57 13.26
C GLY A 254 20.44 7.07 11.84
N ALA A 255 19.92 7.73 10.81
CA ALA A 255 20.23 7.45 9.39
C ALA A 255 19.99 5.99 8.96
N GLY A 256 18.99 5.30 9.54
CA GLY A 256 18.71 3.89 9.23
C GLY A 256 19.50 2.87 10.08
N THR A 257 20.21 3.30 11.12
CA THR A 257 20.98 2.37 11.98
C THR A 257 20.10 1.29 12.61
N SER A 258 18.89 1.63 13.05
CA SER A 258 17.97 0.64 13.61
C SER A 258 17.58 -0.44 12.59
N THR A 259 17.35 -0.05 11.33
CA THR A 259 17.08 -0.97 10.22
C THR A 259 18.30 -1.88 9.93
N ASN A 260 19.50 -1.30 9.82
CA ASN A 260 20.73 -2.06 9.59
C ASN A 260 20.98 -3.04 10.73
N MET A 261 20.79 -2.63 11.99
CA MET A 261 20.96 -3.50 13.16
C MET A 261 19.89 -4.57 13.23
N ASN A 262 18.64 -4.30 12.87
CA ASN A 262 17.60 -5.31 12.77
C ASN A 262 18.01 -6.43 11.81
N ALA A 263 18.54 -6.09 10.64
CA ALA A 263 19.06 -7.07 9.69
C ALA A 263 20.27 -7.85 10.27
N ASN A 264 21.24 -7.14 10.87
CA ASN A 264 22.42 -7.75 11.46
C ASN A 264 22.06 -8.76 12.55
N GLU A 265 21.15 -8.42 13.47
CA GLU A 265 20.73 -9.25 14.57
C GLU A 265 19.93 -10.46 14.11
N VAL A 266 18.99 -10.29 13.17
CA VAL A 266 18.22 -11.41 12.59
C VAL A 266 19.13 -12.40 11.87
N ILE A 267 20.08 -11.92 11.06
CA ILE A 267 21.05 -12.76 10.35
C ILE A 267 21.98 -13.47 11.33
N ALA A 268 22.50 -12.76 12.35
CA ALA A 268 23.39 -13.35 13.34
C ALA A 268 22.70 -14.48 14.14
N ASN A 269 21.49 -14.22 14.64
CA ASN A 269 20.74 -15.23 15.39
C ASN A 269 20.32 -16.41 14.51
N ARG A 270 19.96 -16.17 13.24
CA ARG A 270 19.68 -17.27 12.33
C ARG A 270 20.93 -18.09 11.99
N ALA A 271 22.08 -17.46 11.81
CA ALA A 271 23.36 -18.13 11.61
C ALA A 271 23.77 -18.98 12.85
N LEU A 272 23.53 -18.47 14.06
CA LEU A 272 23.69 -19.24 15.32
C LEU A 272 22.84 -20.52 15.31
N GLU A 273 21.55 -20.40 14.99
CA GLU A 273 20.68 -21.59 14.89
C GLU A 273 21.18 -22.59 13.84
N LEU A 274 21.61 -22.11 12.67
CA LEU A 274 22.13 -22.96 11.58
C LEU A 274 23.42 -23.70 11.97
N SER A 275 24.15 -23.17 12.96
CA SER A 275 25.37 -23.79 13.51
C SER A 275 25.14 -24.58 14.81
N GLY A 276 23.87 -24.69 15.29
CA GLY A 276 23.51 -25.44 16.49
C GLY A 276 23.71 -24.67 17.79
N HIS A 277 23.87 -23.36 17.73
CA HIS A 277 23.98 -22.48 18.89
C HIS A 277 22.63 -21.84 19.25
N ALA A 278 22.52 -21.42 20.52
CA ALA A 278 21.35 -20.63 20.94
C ALA A 278 21.42 -19.19 20.45
N ARG A 279 20.25 -18.58 20.26
CA ARG A 279 20.15 -17.16 19.97
C ARG A 279 20.79 -16.34 21.08
N GLY A 280 21.49 -15.25 20.72
CA GLY A 280 22.21 -14.40 21.66
C GLY A 280 23.59 -14.90 22.06
N GLU A 281 24.03 -16.08 21.60
CA GLU A 281 25.40 -16.57 21.82
C GLU A 281 26.42 -15.88 20.90
N TYR A 282 26.47 -14.54 21.01
CA TYR A 282 27.22 -13.66 20.11
C TYR A 282 28.74 -13.84 20.14
N GLN A 283 29.28 -14.60 21.07
CA GLN A 283 30.69 -15.03 21.06
C GLN A 283 31.02 -15.91 19.82
N PHE A 284 30.02 -16.61 19.24
CA PHE A 284 30.19 -17.45 18.05
C PHE A 284 29.81 -16.72 16.76
N MET A 285 28.76 -15.89 16.77
CA MET A 285 28.32 -15.08 15.61
C MET A 285 27.76 -13.74 16.10
N HIS A 286 28.56 -12.67 15.95
CA HIS A 286 28.20 -11.33 16.48
C HIS A 286 27.62 -10.45 15.40
N PRO A 287 26.51 -9.72 15.63
CA PRO A 287 25.89 -8.82 14.64
C PRO A 287 26.86 -7.76 14.10
N ASN A 288 27.61 -7.08 14.97
CA ASN A 288 28.52 -6.01 14.55
C ASN A 288 29.87 -6.54 14.06
N THR A 289 30.48 -7.50 14.77
CA THR A 289 31.86 -7.94 14.49
C THR A 289 31.94 -8.83 13.24
N HIS A 290 30.90 -9.64 12.98
CA HIS A 290 30.91 -10.61 11.89
C HIS A 290 29.94 -10.22 10.76
N VAL A 291 28.64 -10.01 11.04
CA VAL A 291 27.65 -9.71 10.01
C VAL A 291 27.85 -8.31 9.41
N ASN A 292 28.23 -7.32 10.23
CA ASN A 292 28.47 -5.95 9.80
C ASN A 292 29.95 -5.63 9.51
N LEU A 293 30.82 -6.66 9.41
CA LEU A 293 32.27 -6.47 9.16
C LEU A 293 32.51 -5.66 7.89
N SER A 294 33.42 -4.69 7.95
CA SER A 294 33.79 -3.77 6.86
C SER A 294 32.67 -2.85 6.35
N GLN A 295 31.60 -2.70 7.12
CA GLN A 295 30.42 -1.91 6.74
C GLN A 295 30.09 -0.81 7.76
N SER A 296 29.35 0.18 7.30
CA SER A 296 28.62 1.15 8.11
C SER A 296 27.14 1.13 7.70
N THR A 297 26.25 1.60 8.55
CA THR A 297 24.87 1.91 8.12
C THR A 297 24.88 2.87 6.94
N ASN A 298 25.84 3.80 6.90
CA ASN A 298 25.91 4.90 5.95
C ASN A 298 26.23 4.45 4.50
N ASP A 299 26.72 3.24 4.30
CA ASP A 299 26.87 2.61 2.99
C ASP A 299 25.88 1.48 2.74
N VAL A 300 25.48 0.74 3.78
CA VAL A 300 24.51 -0.36 3.69
C VAL A 300 23.10 0.14 3.40
N TYR A 301 22.62 1.14 4.17
CA TYR A 301 21.23 1.58 4.09
C TYR A 301 20.88 2.22 2.73
N PRO A 302 21.62 3.22 2.23
CA PRO A 302 21.33 3.79 0.91
C PRO A 302 21.50 2.77 -0.22
N THR A 303 22.47 1.84 -0.13
CA THR A 303 22.61 0.76 -1.11
C THR A 303 21.39 -0.16 -1.11
N ALA A 304 20.94 -0.64 0.05
CA ALA A 304 19.75 -1.47 0.17
C ALA A 304 18.48 -0.74 -0.33
N MET A 305 18.38 0.56 -0.01
CA MET A 305 17.28 1.41 -0.50
C MET A 305 17.28 1.51 -2.03
N LYS A 306 18.45 1.73 -2.66
CA LYS A 306 18.58 1.77 -4.13
C LYS A 306 18.17 0.44 -4.78
N LEU A 307 18.57 -0.70 -4.22
CA LEU A 307 18.18 -2.03 -4.71
C LEU A 307 16.68 -2.27 -4.58
N ALA A 308 16.10 -1.95 -3.43
CA ALA A 308 14.67 -2.08 -3.21
C ALA A 308 13.85 -1.22 -4.18
N LEU A 309 14.24 0.04 -4.35
CA LEU A 309 13.61 0.95 -5.30
C LEU A 309 13.72 0.44 -6.74
N HIS A 310 14.86 -0.15 -7.11
CA HIS A 310 15.03 -0.74 -8.44
C HIS A 310 13.98 -1.83 -8.71
N THR A 311 13.79 -2.75 -7.76
CA THR A 311 12.79 -3.83 -7.85
C THR A 311 11.35 -3.28 -7.90
N GLU A 312 11.02 -2.33 -7.04
CA GLU A 312 9.68 -1.74 -6.97
C GLU A 312 9.33 -0.93 -8.24
N ILE A 313 10.31 -0.24 -8.84
CA ILE A 313 10.14 0.49 -10.11
C ILE A 313 9.81 -0.48 -11.26
N GLU A 314 10.40 -1.68 -11.30
CA GLU A 314 10.06 -2.69 -12.31
C GLU A 314 8.59 -3.10 -12.21
N GLY A 315 8.09 -3.32 -10.99
CA GLY A 315 6.68 -3.60 -10.73
C GLY A 315 5.76 -2.46 -11.20
N LEU A 316 6.14 -1.21 -10.90
CA LEU A 316 5.40 -0.03 -11.37
C LEU A 316 5.41 0.09 -12.90
N CYS A 317 6.55 -0.08 -13.54
CA CYS A 317 6.66 -0.06 -15.01
C CYS A 317 5.76 -1.12 -15.67
N HIS A 318 5.70 -2.32 -15.12
CA HIS A 318 4.79 -3.37 -15.60
C HIS A 318 3.32 -2.97 -15.44
N ALA A 319 2.91 -2.46 -14.29
CA ALA A 319 1.53 -2.03 -14.04
C ALA A 319 1.13 -0.86 -14.96
N MET A 320 2.01 0.13 -15.13
CA MET A 320 1.80 1.27 -16.02
C MET A 320 1.75 0.85 -17.49
N SER A 321 2.61 -0.07 -17.92
CA SER A 321 2.58 -0.60 -19.29
C SER A 321 1.29 -1.35 -19.59
N ALA A 322 0.80 -2.15 -18.64
CA ALA A 322 -0.47 -2.85 -18.75
C ALA A 322 -1.66 -1.87 -18.81
N LEU A 323 -1.64 -0.81 -18.01
CA LEU A 323 -2.63 0.26 -18.04
C LEU A 323 -2.61 1.01 -19.39
N ALA A 324 -1.42 1.35 -19.90
CA ALA A 324 -1.26 1.99 -21.20
C ALA A 324 -1.82 1.10 -22.33
N ALA A 325 -1.54 -0.19 -22.31
CA ALA A 325 -2.08 -1.14 -23.28
C ALA A 325 -3.62 -1.20 -23.25
N ALA A 326 -4.23 -1.13 -22.08
CA ALA A 326 -5.69 -1.07 -21.95
C ALA A 326 -6.26 0.23 -22.56
N PHE A 327 -5.62 1.37 -22.33
CA PHE A 327 -6.01 2.63 -22.98
C PHE A 327 -5.87 2.57 -24.50
N LEU A 328 -4.80 2.00 -25.04
CA LEU A 328 -4.60 1.84 -26.47
C LEU A 328 -5.65 0.89 -27.08
N ALA A 329 -5.97 -0.22 -26.43
CA ALA A 329 -7.05 -1.13 -26.86
C ALA A 329 -8.41 -0.44 -26.87
N LYS A 330 -8.72 0.40 -25.88
CA LYS A 330 -9.91 1.27 -25.88
C LYS A 330 -9.83 2.35 -26.96
N GLY A 331 -8.64 2.84 -27.27
CA GLY A 331 -8.40 3.74 -28.40
C GLY A 331 -8.83 3.12 -29.72
N ASP A 332 -8.46 1.86 -29.97
CA ASP A 332 -8.86 1.10 -31.15
C ASP A 332 -10.38 0.83 -31.18
N GLU A 333 -10.95 0.41 -30.03
CA GLU A 333 -12.40 0.16 -29.87
C GLU A 333 -13.22 1.42 -30.16
N PHE A 334 -12.75 2.58 -29.69
CA PHE A 334 -13.47 3.85 -29.79
C PHE A 334 -13.09 4.69 -31.02
N ALA A 335 -12.23 4.19 -31.89
CA ALA A 335 -11.81 4.87 -33.11
C ALA A 335 -12.98 5.35 -33.99
N PRO A 336 -14.12 4.59 -34.13
CA PRO A 336 -15.24 5.03 -34.96
C PRO A 336 -16.11 6.12 -34.30
N PHE A 337 -15.95 6.42 -33.01
CA PHE A 337 -16.87 7.29 -32.28
C PHE A 337 -16.39 8.73 -32.29
N ILE A 338 -17.07 9.56 -33.06
CA ILE A 338 -16.78 10.99 -33.21
C ILE A 338 -17.37 11.76 -32.03
N LYS A 339 -16.60 12.69 -31.51
CA LYS A 339 -16.95 13.59 -30.41
C LYS A 339 -16.50 15.03 -30.70
N MET A 340 -17.04 15.98 -29.91
CA MET A 340 -16.51 17.33 -29.86
C MET A 340 -15.26 17.37 -28.96
N GLY A 341 -14.12 17.78 -29.53
CA GLY A 341 -12.95 18.14 -28.78
C GLY A 341 -13.13 19.44 -28.03
N ARG A 342 -12.51 19.59 -26.85
CA ARG A 342 -12.65 20.80 -26.03
C ARG A 342 -11.29 21.34 -25.63
N THR A 343 -11.17 22.68 -25.71
CA THR A 343 -10.04 23.43 -25.13
C THR A 343 -10.61 24.46 -24.17
N GLN A 344 -10.02 24.56 -22.95
CA GLN A 344 -10.53 25.41 -21.87
C GLN A 344 -12.01 25.11 -21.51
N LEU A 345 -12.41 23.83 -21.65
CA LEU A 345 -13.78 23.33 -21.50
C LEU A 345 -14.81 23.96 -22.51
N GLN A 346 -14.34 24.65 -23.52
CA GLN A 346 -15.19 25.18 -24.62
C GLN A 346 -15.07 24.28 -25.85
N ASP A 347 -16.13 24.23 -26.66
CA ASP A 347 -16.13 23.49 -27.91
C ASP A 347 -14.97 23.96 -28.80
N ALA A 348 -14.24 23.01 -29.37
CA ALA A 348 -13.16 23.29 -30.30
C ALA A 348 -13.49 22.71 -31.69
N VAL A 349 -12.95 21.54 -31.99
CA VAL A 349 -13.13 20.86 -33.28
C VAL A 349 -13.46 19.39 -33.06
N PRO A 350 -14.10 18.69 -34.00
CA PRO A 350 -14.35 17.28 -33.93
C PRO A 350 -13.03 16.46 -33.82
N MET A 351 -13.11 15.40 -33.05
CA MET A 351 -12.09 14.36 -32.92
C MET A 351 -12.77 13.00 -32.68
N THR A 352 -12.03 11.91 -32.63
CA THR A 352 -12.58 10.63 -32.17
C THR A 352 -12.32 10.41 -30.69
N LEU A 353 -13.21 9.68 -30.01
CA LEU A 353 -12.96 9.21 -28.65
C LEU A 353 -11.72 8.29 -28.63
N GLY A 354 -11.50 7.53 -29.72
CA GLY A 354 -10.31 6.69 -29.87
C GLY A 354 -9.01 7.49 -29.84
N GLN A 355 -8.95 8.66 -30.49
CA GLN A 355 -7.78 9.55 -30.43
C GLN A 355 -7.48 10.03 -29.00
N GLU A 356 -8.52 10.34 -28.22
CA GLU A 356 -8.37 10.77 -26.82
C GLU A 356 -7.81 9.63 -25.93
N PHE A 357 -8.37 8.42 -26.05
CA PHE A 357 -7.88 7.25 -25.30
C PHE A 357 -6.47 6.81 -25.70
N THR A 358 -6.16 6.87 -27.01
CA THR A 358 -4.79 6.62 -27.52
C THR A 358 -3.79 7.62 -26.94
N ALA A 359 -4.17 8.90 -26.84
CA ALA A 359 -3.32 9.93 -26.24
C ALA A 359 -3.07 9.64 -24.74
N PHE A 360 -4.05 9.13 -23.98
CA PHE A 360 -3.85 8.69 -22.60
C PHE A 360 -2.84 7.54 -22.51
N GLY A 361 -2.96 6.54 -23.38
CA GLY A 361 -2.01 5.43 -23.45
C GLY A 361 -0.58 5.89 -23.70
N HIS A 362 -0.36 6.73 -24.71
CA HIS A 362 0.97 7.28 -25.01
C HIS A 362 1.52 8.13 -23.87
N THR A 363 0.67 8.94 -23.20
CA THR A 363 1.07 9.75 -22.04
C THR A 363 1.67 8.88 -20.93
N ILE A 364 1.12 7.68 -20.69
CA ILE A 364 1.62 6.75 -19.68
C ILE A 364 2.91 6.07 -20.15
N LEU A 365 3.00 5.66 -21.42
CA LEU A 365 4.22 5.04 -21.97
C LEU A 365 5.45 5.94 -21.89
N GLU A 366 5.29 7.25 -22.10
CA GLU A 366 6.38 8.20 -21.89
C GLU A 366 6.91 8.18 -20.44
N ASP A 367 6.03 7.99 -19.46
CA ASP A 367 6.44 7.96 -18.06
C ASP A 367 7.11 6.64 -17.69
N VAL A 368 6.72 5.51 -18.29
CA VAL A 368 7.46 4.24 -18.19
C VAL A 368 8.90 4.42 -18.65
N GLN A 369 9.12 5.13 -19.76
CA GLN A 369 10.47 5.44 -20.23
C GLN A 369 11.25 6.31 -19.22
N ARG A 370 10.63 7.35 -18.66
CA ARG A 370 11.28 8.22 -17.66
C ARG A 370 11.63 7.48 -16.37
N LEU A 371 10.80 6.53 -15.94
CA LEU A 371 11.10 5.65 -14.81
C LEU A 371 12.33 4.78 -15.09
N GLY A 372 12.43 4.19 -16.28
CA GLY A 372 13.62 3.43 -16.69
C GLY A 372 14.91 4.26 -16.71
N GLU A 373 14.84 5.52 -17.11
CA GLU A 373 15.98 6.45 -17.07
C GLU A 373 16.37 6.79 -15.61
N ALA A 374 15.40 7.03 -14.73
CA ALA A 374 15.66 7.27 -13.30
C ALA A 374 16.22 6.01 -12.61
N GLN A 375 15.75 4.83 -12.99
CA GLN A 375 16.25 3.55 -12.48
C GLN A 375 17.73 3.33 -12.80
N ALA A 376 18.24 3.87 -13.89
CA ALA A 376 19.65 3.79 -14.23
C ALA A 376 20.56 4.53 -13.23
N LEU A 377 20.10 5.66 -12.68
CA LEU A 377 20.86 6.48 -11.72
C LEU A 377 21.02 5.80 -10.37
N ILE A 378 20.04 5.01 -9.92
CA ILE A 378 20.10 4.32 -8.64
C ILE A 378 20.93 3.03 -8.66
N ARG A 379 21.58 2.69 -9.77
CA ARG A 379 22.56 1.58 -9.83
C ARG A 379 23.94 1.96 -9.33
N GLU A 380 24.21 3.24 -9.10
CA GLU A 380 25.40 3.71 -8.44
C GLU A 380 25.29 3.54 -6.93
N ILE A 381 26.25 2.84 -6.30
CA ILE A 381 26.26 2.51 -4.88
C ILE A 381 27.53 3.01 -4.19
N ASN A 382 27.44 3.20 -2.87
CA ASN A 382 28.57 3.66 -2.05
C ASN A 382 29.11 2.57 -1.09
N MET A 383 28.88 1.27 -1.36
CA MET A 383 29.45 0.19 -0.54
C MET A 383 30.97 0.26 -0.48
N GLY A 384 31.49 0.17 0.76
CA GLY A 384 32.91 0.38 1.06
C GLY A 384 33.26 1.82 1.46
N ALA A 385 32.31 2.74 1.39
CA ALA A 385 32.45 4.12 1.90
C ALA A 385 32.66 4.17 3.42
N THR A 386 32.06 3.22 4.11
CA THR A 386 31.99 3.15 5.57
C THR A 386 31.35 4.41 6.18
N ALA A 387 31.97 5.05 7.16
CA ALA A 387 31.33 6.09 7.96
C ALA A 387 31.01 7.39 7.18
N ILE A 388 31.96 7.88 6.37
CA ILE A 388 31.91 9.18 5.68
C ILE A 388 32.47 9.16 4.26
N GLY A 389 32.62 7.99 3.65
CA GLY A 389 33.17 7.87 2.29
C GLY A 389 34.68 7.64 2.19
N THR A 390 35.41 7.67 3.30
CA THR A 390 36.88 7.50 3.31
C THR A 390 37.31 6.04 3.34
N GLY A 391 36.40 5.09 3.49
CA GLY A 391 36.72 3.66 3.56
C GLY A 391 37.44 3.23 4.84
N LEU A 392 37.38 4.02 5.92
CA LEU A 392 38.00 3.66 7.20
C LEU A 392 37.43 2.33 7.71
N ASN A 393 38.30 1.40 8.09
CA ASN A 393 37.96 0.02 8.52
C ASN A 393 37.48 -0.92 7.39
N ALA A 394 37.48 -0.49 6.12
CA ALA A 394 37.35 -1.39 4.99
C ALA A 394 38.75 -1.63 4.37
N PRO A 395 39.11 -2.88 4.04
CA PRO A 395 40.41 -3.14 3.41
C PRO A 395 40.41 -2.70 1.94
N ALA A 396 41.63 -2.54 1.38
CA ALA A 396 41.77 -2.28 -0.04
C ALA A 396 41.11 -3.42 -0.86
N GLY A 397 40.35 -3.06 -1.90
CA GLY A 397 39.64 -4.00 -2.76
C GLY A 397 38.26 -4.42 -2.25
N TYR A 398 37.84 -3.99 -1.05
CA TYR A 398 36.52 -4.37 -0.50
C TYR A 398 35.36 -3.78 -1.33
N ALA A 399 35.43 -2.51 -1.71
CA ALA A 399 34.37 -1.87 -2.49
C ALA A 399 34.11 -2.59 -3.81
N GLU A 400 35.17 -2.99 -4.53
CA GLU A 400 35.08 -3.74 -5.79
C GLU A 400 34.52 -5.15 -5.55
N ALA A 401 35.01 -5.86 -4.53
CA ALA A 401 34.58 -7.21 -4.21
C ALA A 401 33.09 -7.26 -3.80
N VAL A 402 32.67 -6.36 -2.90
CA VAL A 402 31.26 -6.31 -2.46
C VAL A 402 30.32 -5.90 -3.59
N ARG A 403 30.70 -4.94 -4.44
CA ARG A 403 29.93 -4.56 -5.63
C ARG A 403 29.81 -5.72 -6.61
N ALA A 404 30.90 -6.43 -6.89
CA ALA A 404 30.90 -7.58 -7.80
C ALA A 404 29.99 -8.71 -7.30
N ASN A 405 30.10 -9.06 -6.01
CA ASN A 405 29.22 -10.05 -5.37
C ASN A 405 27.75 -9.60 -5.39
N LEU A 406 27.46 -8.35 -5.04
CA LEU A 406 26.11 -7.80 -5.04
C LEU A 406 25.51 -7.78 -6.45
N SER A 407 26.30 -7.41 -7.47
CA SER A 407 25.87 -7.48 -8.87
C SER A 407 25.51 -8.92 -9.29
N ARG A 408 26.31 -9.90 -8.87
CA ARG A 408 26.04 -11.32 -9.15
C ARG A 408 24.78 -11.84 -8.43
N ILE A 409 24.57 -11.43 -7.18
CA ILE A 409 23.42 -11.84 -6.36
C ILE A 409 22.12 -11.26 -6.90
N THR A 410 22.13 -9.98 -7.30
CA THR A 410 20.94 -9.25 -7.75
C THR A 410 20.68 -9.32 -9.25
N GLY A 411 21.69 -9.69 -10.05
CA GLY A 411 21.64 -9.62 -11.52
C GLY A 411 21.77 -8.19 -12.07
N LEU A 412 22.01 -7.18 -11.22
CA LEU A 412 22.09 -5.78 -11.62
C LEU A 412 23.52 -5.37 -11.95
N ALA A 413 23.70 -4.58 -13.00
CA ALA A 413 24.97 -3.95 -13.34
C ALA A 413 25.21 -2.74 -12.41
N LEU A 414 25.63 -3.01 -11.16
CA LEU A 414 25.92 -1.98 -10.17
C LEU A 414 27.26 -1.31 -10.42
N ILE A 415 27.36 -0.04 -10.07
CA ILE A 415 28.53 0.81 -10.26
C ILE A 415 28.95 1.35 -8.89
N THR A 416 30.24 1.25 -8.54
CA THR A 416 30.77 1.96 -7.38
C THR A 416 30.85 3.45 -7.72
N ALA A 417 30.34 4.31 -6.85
CA ALA A 417 30.40 5.76 -7.04
C ALA A 417 31.83 6.24 -7.23
N PRO A 418 32.09 7.20 -8.14
CA PRO A 418 33.43 7.72 -8.41
C PRO A 418 34.01 8.46 -7.21
N ASP A 419 33.20 9.10 -6.40
CA ASP A 419 33.55 9.73 -5.12
C ASP A 419 32.63 9.21 -4.01
N LEU A 420 33.19 8.39 -3.11
CA LEU A 420 32.44 7.78 -2.03
C LEU A 420 32.07 8.79 -0.92
N VAL A 421 32.79 9.91 -0.79
CA VAL A 421 32.45 10.96 0.20
C VAL A 421 31.21 11.71 -0.27
N GLU A 422 31.17 12.08 -1.54
CA GLU A 422 29.99 12.68 -2.17
C GLU A 422 28.78 11.74 -2.07
N ALA A 423 28.94 10.48 -2.52
CA ALA A 423 27.86 9.49 -2.57
C ALA A 423 27.34 9.05 -1.18
N THR A 424 28.03 9.38 -0.10
CA THR A 424 27.57 9.13 1.29
C THR A 424 26.73 10.30 1.81
N ALA A 425 26.92 11.50 1.28
CA ALA A 425 26.20 12.71 1.70
C ALA A 425 25.04 13.07 0.75
N ASP A 426 25.22 12.84 -0.56
CA ASP A 426 24.25 13.24 -1.59
C ASP A 426 23.08 12.26 -1.71
N THR A 427 21.89 12.83 -1.83
CA THR A 427 20.63 12.10 -2.07
C THR A 427 19.95 12.51 -3.39
N GLY A 428 20.68 13.12 -4.30
CA GLY A 428 20.20 13.66 -5.57
C GLY A 428 19.49 12.62 -6.44
N ALA A 429 19.99 11.38 -6.47
CA ALA A 429 19.35 10.28 -7.19
C ALA A 429 17.93 9.98 -6.69
N PHE A 430 17.68 10.09 -5.38
CA PHE A 430 16.35 9.92 -4.79
C PHE A 430 15.44 11.11 -5.07
N VAL A 431 15.96 12.34 -5.08
CA VAL A 431 15.22 13.54 -5.49
C VAL A 431 14.80 13.45 -6.96
N GLN A 432 15.70 13.01 -7.83
CA GLN A 432 15.39 12.78 -9.24
C GLN A 432 14.27 11.76 -9.42
N LEU A 433 14.36 10.61 -8.76
CA LEU A 433 13.33 9.58 -8.79
C LEU A 433 11.98 10.10 -8.27
N SER A 434 11.99 10.83 -7.15
CA SER A 434 10.81 11.47 -6.58
C SER A 434 10.13 12.41 -7.57
N GLY A 435 10.91 13.23 -8.29
CA GLY A 435 10.42 14.11 -9.34
C GLY A 435 9.77 13.36 -10.50
N VAL A 436 10.30 12.20 -10.89
CA VAL A 436 9.70 11.34 -11.91
C VAL A 436 8.40 10.72 -11.43
N LEU A 437 8.33 10.22 -10.18
CA LEU A 437 7.10 9.69 -9.58
C LEU A 437 6.01 10.78 -9.50
N LYS A 438 6.38 11.98 -9.09
CA LYS A 438 5.47 13.14 -9.10
C LYS A 438 4.94 13.41 -10.52
N ARG A 439 5.80 13.38 -11.55
CA ARG A 439 5.38 13.55 -12.95
C ARG A 439 4.34 12.49 -13.34
N CYS A 440 4.58 11.21 -13.03
CA CYS A 440 3.63 10.12 -13.27
C CYS A 440 2.29 10.39 -12.56
N ALA A 441 2.33 10.78 -11.29
CA ALA A 441 1.14 11.09 -10.50
C ALA A 441 0.34 12.27 -11.09
N VAL A 442 1.00 13.35 -11.52
CA VAL A 442 0.34 14.51 -12.16
C VAL A 442 -0.40 14.10 -13.41
N LYS A 443 0.23 13.33 -14.31
CA LYS A 443 -0.38 12.88 -15.56
C LYS A 443 -1.54 11.90 -15.31
N LEU A 444 -1.35 10.93 -14.42
CA LEU A 444 -2.38 9.95 -14.07
C LEU A 444 -3.59 10.62 -13.43
N SER A 445 -3.37 11.58 -12.53
CA SER A 445 -4.43 12.39 -11.92
C SER A 445 -5.21 13.20 -12.96
N LYS A 446 -4.52 13.78 -13.94
CA LYS A 446 -5.16 14.51 -15.05
C LYS A 446 -6.05 13.58 -15.87
N ILE A 447 -5.58 12.39 -16.23
CA ILE A 447 -6.38 11.39 -16.95
C ILE A 447 -7.63 11.02 -16.14
N CYS A 448 -7.48 10.76 -14.84
CA CYS A 448 -8.62 10.46 -13.97
C CYS A 448 -9.64 11.61 -13.89
N ASN A 449 -9.19 12.87 -13.89
CA ASN A 449 -10.07 14.04 -13.92
C ASN A 449 -10.87 14.08 -15.23
N ASP A 450 -10.24 13.80 -16.37
CA ASP A 450 -10.93 13.73 -17.66
C ASP A 450 -11.96 12.61 -17.69
N LEU A 451 -11.60 11.39 -17.23
CA LEU A 451 -12.54 10.27 -17.15
C LEU A 451 -13.78 10.60 -16.30
N ARG A 452 -13.57 11.28 -15.15
CA ARG A 452 -14.67 11.74 -14.29
C ARG A 452 -15.54 12.78 -14.98
N LEU A 453 -14.95 13.69 -15.74
CA LEU A 453 -15.67 14.73 -16.48
C LEU A 453 -16.45 14.13 -17.65
N LEU A 454 -15.83 13.27 -18.46
CA LEU A 454 -16.46 12.61 -19.60
C LEU A 454 -17.63 11.71 -19.18
N SER A 455 -17.56 11.07 -18.02
CA SER A 455 -18.61 10.22 -17.46
C SER A 455 -19.65 10.97 -16.62
N SER A 456 -19.53 12.29 -16.49
CA SER A 456 -20.41 13.10 -15.64
C SER A 456 -21.87 13.05 -16.09
N GLY A 457 -22.81 13.05 -15.15
CA GLY A 457 -24.24 13.07 -15.45
C GLY A 457 -24.99 11.93 -14.78
N PRO A 458 -25.73 11.10 -15.50
CA PRO A 458 -25.79 10.90 -16.97
C PRO A 458 -26.61 11.93 -17.78
N ARG A 459 -27.52 12.69 -17.13
CA ARG A 459 -28.42 13.61 -17.86
C ARG A 459 -27.96 15.07 -17.83
N SER A 460 -27.37 15.50 -16.71
CA SER A 460 -26.97 16.90 -16.47
C SER A 460 -25.45 17.11 -16.60
N GLY A 461 -24.74 16.20 -17.25
CA GLY A 461 -23.31 16.28 -17.51
C GLY A 461 -22.98 15.88 -18.94
N PHE A 462 -21.70 15.58 -19.23
CA PHE A 462 -21.30 15.20 -20.58
C PHE A 462 -21.88 13.85 -20.98
N GLY A 463 -21.71 12.82 -20.14
CA GLY A 463 -22.24 11.49 -20.42
C GLY A 463 -21.72 10.91 -21.73
N GLU A 464 -20.47 11.20 -22.11
CA GLU A 464 -19.84 10.69 -23.34
C GLU A 464 -19.37 9.25 -23.19
N ILE A 465 -19.02 8.85 -21.96
CA ILE A 465 -18.62 7.49 -21.58
C ILE A 465 -19.38 7.02 -20.34
N ASN A 466 -19.42 5.71 -20.13
CA ASN A 466 -19.91 5.10 -18.89
C ASN A 466 -18.75 4.34 -18.23
N LEU A 467 -18.53 4.59 -16.95
CA LEU A 467 -17.62 3.83 -16.12
C LEU A 467 -18.33 2.63 -15.49
N PRO A 468 -17.65 1.49 -15.26
CA PRO A 468 -18.22 0.36 -14.53
C PRO A 468 -18.72 0.78 -13.14
N PRO A 469 -19.94 0.37 -12.73
CA PRO A 469 -20.46 0.65 -11.41
C PRO A 469 -19.77 -0.23 -10.36
N MET A 470 -18.97 0.38 -9.46
CA MET A 470 -18.16 -0.37 -8.49
C MET A 470 -18.77 -0.42 -7.09
N GLN A 471 -19.60 0.57 -6.73
CA GLN A 471 -20.33 0.59 -5.47
C GLN A 471 -21.53 1.54 -5.53
N PRO A 472 -22.55 1.39 -4.65
CA PRO A 472 -23.58 2.39 -4.47
C PRO A 472 -22.97 3.76 -4.15
N GLY A 473 -23.40 4.80 -4.86
CA GLY A 473 -22.77 6.13 -4.79
C GLY A 473 -23.34 7.07 -3.73
N SER A 474 -24.44 6.70 -3.07
CA SER A 474 -25.12 7.59 -2.10
C SER A 474 -25.95 6.79 -1.10
N SER A 475 -25.93 7.22 0.16
CA SER A 475 -26.80 6.68 1.21
C SER A 475 -28.25 7.23 1.15
N ILE A 476 -28.49 8.34 0.41
CA ILE A 476 -29.79 9.02 0.36
C ILE A 476 -30.35 9.19 -1.06
N MET A 477 -29.57 8.93 -2.11
CA MET A 477 -29.99 9.08 -3.52
C MET A 477 -29.98 7.70 -4.20
N PRO A 478 -31.11 6.99 -4.28
CA PRO A 478 -31.17 5.68 -4.93
C PRO A 478 -30.73 5.77 -6.41
N GLY A 479 -29.90 4.81 -6.84
CA GLY A 479 -29.42 4.73 -8.22
C GLY A 479 -28.26 5.67 -8.59
N LYS A 480 -27.76 6.50 -7.66
CA LYS A 480 -26.54 7.28 -7.91
C LYS A 480 -25.31 6.40 -7.84
N VAL A 481 -24.49 6.41 -8.89
CA VAL A 481 -23.18 5.75 -8.95
C VAL A 481 -22.11 6.81 -9.17
N ASN A 482 -21.07 6.79 -8.36
CA ASN A 482 -19.95 7.73 -8.44
C ASN A 482 -18.73 7.11 -9.14
N PRO A 483 -17.85 7.90 -9.74
CA PRO A 483 -16.62 7.44 -10.40
C PRO A 483 -15.51 7.13 -9.37
N VAL A 484 -15.77 6.23 -8.42
CA VAL A 484 -14.93 6.00 -7.22
C VAL A 484 -13.53 5.50 -7.54
N ILE A 485 -13.35 4.78 -8.67
CA ILE A 485 -12.03 4.29 -9.07
C ILE A 485 -11.11 5.44 -9.52
N PRO A 486 -11.49 6.32 -10.46
CA PRO A 486 -10.70 7.52 -10.72
C PRO A 486 -10.48 8.40 -9.49
N GLU A 487 -11.45 8.48 -8.57
CA GLU A 487 -11.32 9.27 -7.33
C GLU A 487 -10.25 8.73 -6.39
N VAL A 488 -10.18 7.41 -6.16
CA VAL A 488 -9.13 6.84 -5.32
C VAL A 488 -7.75 6.97 -5.96
N VAL A 489 -7.64 6.85 -7.29
CA VAL A 489 -6.39 7.09 -8.01
C VAL A 489 -5.95 8.54 -7.88
N ASN A 490 -6.87 9.52 -7.97
CA ASN A 490 -6.56 10.93 -7.69
C ASN A 490 -5.95 11.10 -6.28
N GLN A 491 -6.52 10.46 -5.25
CA GLN A 491 -6.02 10.56 -3.87
C GLN A 491 -4.60 9.97 -3.73
N VAL A 492 -4.33 8.82 -4.36
CA VAL A 492 -2.97 8.26 -4.42
C VAL A 492 -2.01 9.24 -5.08
N CYS A 493 -2.41 9.85 -6.20
CA CYS A 493 -1.59 10.85 -6.89
C CYS A 493 -1.31 12.08 -6.02
N PHE A 494 -2.29 12.56 -5.25
CA PHE A 494 -2.11 13.70 -4.34
C PHE A 494 -1.10 13.37 -3.22
N ASP A 495 -1.16 12.17 -2.66
CA ASP A 495 -0.19 11.74 -1.63
C ASP A 495 1.23 11.64 -2.20
N VAL A 496 1.40 11.09 -3.40
CA VAL A 496 2.71 11.02 -4.07
C VAL A 496 3.26 12.42 -4.39
N ILE A 497 2.41 13.33 -4.87
CA ILE A 497 2.81 14.74 -5.13
C ILE A 497 3.22 15.43 -3.84
N GLY A 498 2.48 15.22 -2.73
CA GLY A 498 2.84 15.73 -1.42
C GLY A 498 4.12 15.10 -0.84
N GLY A 499 4.31 13.80 -1.10
CA GLY A 499 5.50 13.04 -0.71
C GLY A 499 6.79 13.55 -1.34
N ASP A 500 6.74 14.05 -2.58
CA ASP A 500 7.89 14.66 -3.26
C ASP A 500 8.45 15.88 -2.52
N LEU A 501 7.59 16.70 -1.95
CA LEU A 501 8.04 17.82 -1.10
C LEU A 501 8.77 17.31 0.15
N THR A 502 8.29 16.24 0.77
CA THR A 502 8.95 15.61 1.92
C THR A 502 10.34 15.12 1.55
N VAL A 503 10.49 14.44 0.40
CA VAL A 503 11.79 13.98 -0.12
C VAL A 503 12.72 15.16 -0.38
N THR A 504 12.23 16.23 -0.99
CA THR A 504 13.00 17.45 -1.29
C THR A 504 13.54 18.09 -0.01
N ILE A 505 12.70 18.27 1.02
CA ILE A 505 13.11 18.87 2.31
C ILE A 505 14.09 17.94 3.04
N ALA A 506 13.86 16.63 3.05
CA ALA A 506 14.75 15.67 3.68
C ALA A 506 16.12 15.60 3.01
N ALA A 507 16.17 15.73 1.69
CA ALA A 507 17.43 15.78 0.93
C ALA A 507 18.22 17.07 1.25
N GLU A 508 17.56 18.23 1.27
CA GLU A 508 18.18 19.52 1.57
C GLU A 508 18.68 19.61 3.03
N ALA A 509 17.98 18.96 3.96
CA ALA A 509 18.30 19.01 5.37
C ALA A 509 19.53 18.19 5.78
N GLY A 510 20.15 17.40 4.88
CA GLY A 510 21.42 16.72 5.11
C GLY A 510 22.53 17.70 5.43
N GLN A 511 23.39 17.33 6.37
CA GLN A 511 24.48 18.21 6.82
C GLN A 511 25.83 17.51 6.72
N LEU A 512 26.83 18.21 6.16
CA LEU A 512 28.21 17.76 6.05
C LEU A 512 28.31 16.42 5.27
N GLN A 513 28.89 15.38 5.84
CA GLN A 513 29.25 14.15 5.16
C GLN A 513 28.19 13.03 5.21
N LEU A 514 26.97 13.32 5.69
CA LEU A 514 25.88 12.34 5.77
C LEU A 514 24.51 12.99 5.73
N ASN A 515 23.59 12.43 4.95
CA ASN A 515 22.18 12.73 5.08
C ASN A 515 21.53 11.74 6.08
N VAL A 516 21.09 12.25 7.22
CA VAL A 516 20.47 11.43 8.29
C VAL A 516 18.98 11.18 8.09
N PHE A 517 18.36 11.73 7.04
CA PHE A 517 16.92 11.67 6.77
C PHE A 517 16.52 10.65 5.70
N GLU A 518 17.44 9.79 5.28
CA GLU A 518 17.15 8.69 4.34
C GLU A 518 15.97 7.80 4.76
N PRO A 519 15.70 7.52 6.06
CA PRO A 519 14.54 6.72 6.45
C PRO A 519 13.20 7.30 5.97
N VAL A 520 12.98 8.61 6.08
CA VAL A 520 11.73 9.22 5.58
C VAL A 520 11.71 9.27 4.05
N ILE A 521 12.87 9.42 3.39
CA ILE A 521 12.98 9.34 1.92
C ILE A 521 12.58 7.93 1.45
N ALA A 522 13.13 6.88 2.07
CA ALA A 522 12.78 5.48 1.77
C ALA A 522 11.28 5.22 1.97
N PHE A 523 10.71 5.67 3.09
CA PHE A 523 9.30 5.50 3.39
C PHE A 523 8.40 6.13 2.34
N ARG A 524 8.70 7.36 1.89
CA ARG A 524 7.92 8.07 0.87
C ARG A 524 8.06 7.47 -0.51
N LEU A 525 9.27 7.10 -0.92
CA LEU A 525 9.51 6.53 -2.24
C LEU A 525 8.91 5.13 -2.39
N LEU A 526 9.22 4.21 -1.47
CA LEU A 526 8.70 2.84 -1.51
C LEU A 526 7.17 2.81 -1.38
N GLY A 527 6.62 3.56 -0.42
CA GLY A 527 5.17 3.66 -0.25
C GLY A 527 4.47 4.28 -1.45
N GLY A 528 5.06 5.33 -2.03
CA GLY A 528 4.53 5.99 -3.22
C GLY A 528 4.55 5.09 -4.47
N ILE A 529 5.62 4.33 -4.69
CA ILE A 529 5.71 3.37 -5.81
C ILE A 529 4.69 2.26 -5.64
N SER A 530 4.59 1.65 -4.46
CA SER A 530 3.62 0.60 -4.17
C SER A 530 2.18 1.10 -4.37
N ALA A 531 1.86 2.29 -3.86
CA ALA A 531 0.53 2.89 -4.04
C ALA A 531 0.21 3.17 -5.51
N LEU A 532 1.15 3.70 -6.30
CA LEU A 532 0.97 3.93 -7.74
C LEU A 532 0.80 2.62 -8.51
N THR A 533 1.57 1.58 -8.17
CA THR A 533 1.46 0.25 -8.78
C THR A 533 0.06 -0.32 -8.61
N ASN A 534 -0.46 -0.27 -7.37
CA ASN A 534 -1.81 -0.71 -7.05
C ASN A 534 -2.87 0.16 -7.72
N ALA A 535 -2.68 1.49 -7.75
CA ALA A 535 -3.59 2.42 -8.40
C ALA A 535 -3.70 2.17 -9.91
N CYS A 536 -2.58 1.92 -10.60
CA CYS A 536 -2.58 1.57 -12.03
C CYS A 536 -3.31 0.25 -12.29
N THR A 537 -3.09 -0.77 -11.46
CA THR A 537 -3.77 -2.07 -11.57
C THR A 537 -5.28 -1.92 -11.35
N VAL A 538 -5.68 -1.23 -10.28
CA VAL A 538 -7.11 -0.99 -9.95
C VAL A 538 -7.78 -0.15 -11.04
N LEU A 539 -7.11 0.90 -11.54
CA LEU A 539 -7.65 1.73 -12.62
C LEU A 539 -7.90 0.90 -13.89
N ARG A 540 -6.94 0.05 -14.30
CA ARG A 540 -7.11 -0.84 -15.44
C ARG A 540 -8.29 -1.79 -15.22
N GLU A 541 -8.24 -2.62 -14.18
CA GLU A 541 -9.14 -3.77 -14.01
C GLU A 541 -10.56 -3.36 -13.61
N ARG A 542 -10.69 -2.28 -12.83
CA ARG A 542 -11.97 -1.83 -12.27
C ARG A 542 -12.59 -0.65 -13.00
N CYS A 543 -11.88 -0.08 -13.97
CA CYS A 543 -12.38 1.08 -14.72
C CYS A 543 -12.15 0.92 -16.22
N ILE A 544 -10.89 0.99 -16.70
CA ILE A 544 -10.60 1.13 -18.13
C ILE A 544 -11.11 -0.05 -18.97
N ASP A 545 -10.86 -1.28 -18.50
CA ASP A 545 -11.27 -2.50 -19.23
C ASP A 545 -12.79 -2.54 -19.47
N GLY A 546 -13.58 -1.97 -18.58
CA GLY A 546 -15.05 -1.98 -18.64
C GLY A 546 -15.71 -0.67 -19.11
N ILE A 547 -14.97 0.33 -19.55
CA ILE A 547 -15.54 1.59 -20.09
C ILE A 547 -16.31 1.31 -21.36
N THR A 548 -17.50 1.95 -21.49
CA THR A 548 -18.30 1.97 -22.72
C THR A 548 -18.52 3.40 -23.19
N ALA A 549 -18.71 3.57 -24.49
CA ALA A 549 -19.00 4.87 -25.12
C ALA A 549 -20.50 5.10 -25.27
N ASN A 550 -20.91 6.38 -25.33
CA ASN A 550 -22.27 6.82 -25.68
C ASN A 550 -22.25 7.56 -27.04
N PRO A 551 -22.20 6.86 -28.18
CA PRO A 551 -21.99 7.45 -29.51
C PRO A 551 -23.04 8.50 -29.87
N ASP A 552 -24.32 8.25 -29.58
CA ASP A 552 -25.41 9.17 -29.92
C ASP A 552 -25.27 10.49 -29.16
N ARG A 553 -24.85 10.44 -27.90
CA ARG A 553 -24.62 11.64 -27.09
C ARG A 553 -23.49 12.48 -27.65
N MET A 554 -22.38 11.84 -28.01
CA MET A 554 -21.24 12.51 -28.62
C MET A 554 -21.58 13.12 -29.98
N ARG A 555 -22.30 12.38 -30.84
CA ARG A 555 -22.77 12.85 -32.13
C ARG A 555 -23.67 14.08 -31.98
N GLN A 556 -24.60 14.06 -31.03
CA GLN A 556 -25.47 15.20 -30.73
C GLN A 556 -24.67 16.46 -30.38
N PHE A 557 -23.61 16.35 -29.60
CA PHE A 557 -22.74 17.48 -29.28
C PHE A 557 -22.02 18.03 -30.51
N VAL A 558 -21.54 17.17 -31.41
CA VAL A 558 -20.92 17.61 -32.66
C VAL A 558 -21.93 18.36 -33.55
N GLU A 559 -23.11 17.77 -33.77
CA GLU A 559 -24.15 18.36 -34.64
C GLU A 559 -24.68 19.70 -34.13
N GLN A 560 -24.72 19.88 -32.80
CA GLN A 560 -25.19 21.12 -32.16
C GLN A 560 -24.09 22.17 -31.96
N SER A 561 -22.83 21.81 -32.16
CA SER A 561 -21.71 22.73 -31.91
C SER A 561 -21.57 23.75 -33.02
N ILE A 562 -21.34 25.01 -32.61
CA ILE A 562 -20.96 26.08 -33.52
C ILE A 562 -19.52 25.86 -34.05
N GLY A 563 -18.68 25.15 -33.31
CA GLY A 563 -17.28 24.88 -33.65
C GLY A 563 -17.08 24.18 -35.02
N ILE A 564 -18.10 23.46 -35.51
CA ILE A 564 -18.05 22.82 -36.85
C ILE A 564 -17.89 23.81 -37.98
N VAL A 565 -18.24 25.10 -37.77
CA VAL A 565 -18.05 26.17 -38.78
C VAL A 565 -16.58 26.31 -39.20
N THR A 566 -15.65 25.91 -38.34
CA THR A 566 -14.20 25.93 -38.61
C THR A 566 -13.83 25.07 -39.83
N ALA A 567 -14.54 23.99 -40.08
CA ALA A 567 -14.36 23.13 -41.27
C ALA A 567 -14.78 23.84 -42.57
N LEU A 568 -15.59 24.88 -42.50
CA LEU A 568 -16.06 25.64 -43.64
C LEU A 568 -15.12 26.78 -44.05
N VAL A 569 -14.20 27.18 -43.17
CA VAL A 569 -13.27 28.31 -43.42
C VAL A 569 -12.51 28.19 -44.76
N PRO A 570 -12.02 27.00 -45.16
CA PRO A 570 -11.34 26.84 -46.44
C PRO A 570 -12.24 27.06 -47.68
N VAL A 571 -13.56 26.93 -47.53
CA VAL A 571 -14.53 26.98 -48.61
C VAL A 571 -15.23 28.34 -48.70
N ILE A 572 -15.73 28.83 -47.57
CA ILE A 572 -16.53 30.10 -47.54
C ILE A 572 -15.75 31.30 -46.97
N GLY A 573 -14.50 31.10 -46.56
CA GLY A 573 -13.63 32.14 -46.00
C GLY A 573 -13.89 32.40 -44.50
N TYR A 574 -12.92 33.07 -43.87
CA TYR A 574 -12.93 33.32 -42.41
C TYR A 574 -14.03 34.31 -41.99
N GLU A 575 -14.23 35.41 -42.74
CA GLU A 575 -15.23 36.42 -42.40
C GLU A 575 -16.65 35.87 -42.45
N THR A 576 -17.02 35.17 -43.54
CA THR A 576 -18.31 34.52 -43.69
C THR A 576 -18.55 33.45 -42.60
N SER A 577 -17.54 32.68 -42.30
CA SER A 577 -17.60 31.70 -41.22
C SER A 577 -17.82 32.35 -39.85
N THR A 578 -17.22 33.51 -39.61
CA THR A 578 -17.42 34.30 -38.37
C THR A 578 -18.84 34.85 -38.25
N GLU A 579 -19.43 35.29 -39.40
CA GLU A 579 -20.83 35.74 -39.42
C GLU A 579 -21.81 34.59 -39.13
N ILE A 580 -21.59 33.40 -39.73
CA ILE A 580 -22.39 32.21 -39.47
C ILE A 580 -22.29 31.82 -38.00
N ALA A 581 -21.09 31.82 -37.41
CA ALA A 581 -20.90 31.50 -35.99
C ALA A 581 -21.65 32.51 -35.09
N ARG A 582 -21.60 33.78 -35.40
CA ARG A 582 -22.33 34.84 -34.66
C ARG A 582 -23.84 34.63 -34.72
N ASP A 583 -24.36 34.36 -35.92
CA ASP A 583 -25.78 34.13 -36.12
C ASP A 583 -26.26 32.83 -35.45
N ALA A 584 -25.48 31.78 -35.51
CA ALA A 584 -25.76 30.53 -34.79
C ALA A 584 -25.86 30.79 -33.27
N LEU A 585 -24.87 31.50 -32.70
CA LEU A 585 -24.84 31.82 -31.28
C LEU A 585 -26.03 32.69 -30.84
N SER A 586 -26.41 33.70 -31.64
CA SER A 586 -27.47 34.65 -31.29
C SER A 586 -28.88 34.09 -31.49
N SER A 587 -29.07 33.24 -32.50
CA SER A 587 -30.38 32.67 -32.88
C SER A 587 -30.66 31.29 -32.28
N GLY A 588 -29.61 30.58 -31.80
CA GLY A 588 -29.70 29.17 -31.37
C GLY A 588 -29.88 28.17 -32.52
N ARG A 589 -29.72 28.62 -33.78
CA ARG A 589 -29.87 27.80 -34.99
C ARG A 589 -28.57 27.08 -35.32
N GLY A 590 -28.68 25.93 -35.98
CA GLY A 590 -27.52 25.14 -36.37
C GLY A 590 -26.72 25.77 -37.52
N VAL A 591 -25.41 25.57 -37.56
CA VAL A 591 -24.50 26.02 -38.62
C VAL A 591 -24.98 25.52 -39.99
N TYR A 592 -25.39 24.24 -40.06
CA TYR A 592 -25.89 23.63 -41.28
C TYR A 592 -27.07 24.40 -41.88
N GLU A 593 -28.06 24.71 -41.06
CA GLU A 593 -29.28 25.42 -41.44
C GLU A 593 -28.96 26.83 -41.97
N LEU A 594 -28.09 27.57 -41.28
CA LEU A 594 -27.69 28.92 -41.66
C LEU A 594 -26.91 28.99 -42.98
N VAL A 595 -26.03 28.03 -43.24
CA VAL A 595 -25.26 27.94 -44.49
C VAL A 595 -26.17 27.64 -45.68
N MET A 596 -27.12 26.72 -45.48
CA MET A 596 -28.11 26.40 -46.53
C MET A 596 -29.03 27.57 -46.84
N GLU A 597 -29.56 28.26 -45.84
CA GLU A 597 -30.44 29.42 -46.01
C GLU A 597 -29.79 30.56 -46.78
N ARG A 598 -28.48 30.78 -46.52
CA ARG A 598 -27.72 31.82 -47.21
C ARG A 598 -27.23 31.41 -48.60
N GLY A 599 -27.45 30.16 -48.98
CA GLY A 599 -27.03 29.65 -50.30
C GLY A 599 -25.52 29.66 -50.51
N LEU A 600 -24.74 29.54 -49.44
CA LEU A 600 -23.27 29.59 -49.47
C LEU A 600 -22.63 28.33 -50.02
N MET A 601 -23.30 27.20 -49.90
CA MET A 601 -22.87 25.88 -50.36
C MET A 601 -24.08 25.07 -50.81
N THR A 602 -23.86 24.11 -51.73
CA THR A 602 -24.87 23.08 -51.99
C THR A 602 -24.94 22.10 -50.81
N ARG A 603 -26.06 21.37 -50.71
CA ARG A 603 -26.25 20.35 -49.69
C ARG A 603 -25.13 19.30 -49.71
N GLU A 604 -24.77 18.84 -50.91
CA GLU A 604 -23.72 17.81 -51.07
C GLU A 604 -22.32 18.30 -50.68
N GLU A 605 -22.01 19.59 -50.97
CA GLU A 605 -20.76 20.20 -50.54
C GLU A 605 -20.71 20.39 -49.04
N LEU A 606 -21.83 20.80 -48.42
CA LEU A 606 -21.93 21.01 -46.99
C LEU A 606 -21.85 19.68 -46.22
N ASP A 607 -22.57 18.65 -46.66
CA ASP A 607 -22.53 17.33 -46.10
C ASP A 607 -21.11 16.73 -46.16
N ARG A 608 -20.36 16.99 -47.23
CA ARG A 608 -18.96 16.57 -47.37
C ARG A 608 -18.04 17.37 -46.43
N ALA A 609 -18.20 18.70 -46.40
CA ALA A 609 -17.36 19.58 -45.57
C ALA A 609 -17.59 19.37 -44.07
N LEU A 610 -18.83 19.08 -43.67
CA LEU A 610 -19.21 18.84 -42.27
C LEU A 610 -19.27 17.35 -41.92
N ASN A 611 -18.77 16.48 -42.81
CA ASN A 611 -18.62 15.06 -42.42
C ASN A 611 -17.57 14.95 -41.32
N PRO A 612 -17.97 14.58 -40.09
CA PRO A 612 -17.05 14.48 -38.99
C PRO A 612 -15.85 13.56 -39.23
N GLU A 613 -16.05 12.48 -40.02
CA GLU A 613 -14.98 11.53 -40.38
C GLU A 613 -13.84 12.19 -41.16
N THR A 614 -14.12 13.23 -41.95
CA THR A 614 -13.11 13.99 -42.69
C THR A 614 -12.42 15.06 -41.84
N MET A 615 -13.06 15.50 -40.76
CA MET A 615 -12.55 16.55 -39.87
C MET A 615 -11.52 16.05 -38.82
N VAL A 616 -11.43 14.74 -38.60
CA VAL A 616 -10.53 14.14 -37.59
C VAL A 616 -9.14 13.81 -38.13
N GLN A 617 -8.85 14.18 -39.39
CA GLN A 617 -7.55 13.96 -40.06
C GLN A 617 -7.02 15.26 -40.65
N PRO A 618 -5.69 15.42 -40.81
CA PRO A 618 -5.13 16.55 -41.55
C PRO A 618 -5.69 16.59 -42.97
N SER A 619 -6.18 17.74 -43.41
CA SER A 619 -6.62 17.93 -44.78
C SER A 619 -5.43 17.76 -45.74
N SER A 620 -5.57 16.97 -46.81
CA SER A 620 -4.60 16.98 -47.90
C SER A 620 -4.55 18.39 -48.49
N PRO A 621 -3.35 18.93 -48.79
CA PRO A 621 -3.26 20.25 -49.39
C PRO A 621 -4.09 20.23 -50.71
N ALA A 622 -4.99 21.18 -50.86
CA ALA A 622 -5.70 21.38 -52.14
C ALA A 622 -4.67 21.53 -53.26
N PRO A 623 -4.86 20.86 -54.42
CA PRO A 623 -3.98 21.09 -55.55
C PRO A 623 -3.95 22.57 -55.83
N ALA A 624 -2.74 23.16 -55.93
CA ALA A 624 -2.56 24.56 -56.24
C ALA A 624 -3.36 24.85 -57.52
N THR A 625 -4.48 25.59 -57.41
CA THR A 625 -5.17 26.10 -58.57
C THR A 625 -4.17 26.99 -59.29
N ALA A 626 -3.72 26.54 -60.47
CA ALA A 626 -2.94 27.40 -61.36
C ALA A 626 -3.77 28.67 -61.58
N GLY A 627 -3.31 29.76 -61.00
CA GLY A 627 -3.90 31.08 -61.26
C GLY A 627 -3.79 31.41 -62.74
N PRO A 628 -4.73 32.22 -63.23
CA PRO A 628 -4.75 32.59 -64.63
C PRO A 628 -3.52 33.36 -65.09
#